data_a3c19c4cdf8a343c9f38e757dbc3e392
#
_entry.id   a3c19c4cdf8a343c9f38e757dbc3e392
#
_cell.length_a   1.000
_cell.length_b   1.000
_cell.length_c   1.000
_cell.angle_alpha   90.00
_cell.angle_beta   90.00
_cell.angle_gamma   90.00
#
_symmetry.space_group_name_H-M   'P 1'
#
loop_
_entity.id
_entity.type
_entity.pdbx_description
1 polymer ?
#
loop_
_entity_poly.entity_id
_entity_poly.type
_entity_poly.pdbx_seq_one_letter_code
_entity_poly.pdbx_strand_id
1 'polypeptide(L)'
;MEEVREFIKRFVADLKESMAPLDACILHIQKVVLSLMNTAQELGLDNARPIRLTDADRYKTLDEIGAWLGEAVSSIMSAIAENRNHHTLAQVRKAVEYIETHYAEEKMSLQDICRHCLMSTSYFSLVFKQHTGETFVEYLTRVRMDKAKEMLQHTMLKFYEIAGKVGYGDPNYFSILFKKHVGMTPREYRDKFAKESRA
;
A
#
# COMPACT_ATOMS: atom_id res chain seq x y z
N MET A 1 11.15 16.86 4.36
CA MET A 1 12.04 16.84 5.57
C MET A 1 12.89 18.10 5.68
N GLU A 2 13.48 18.56 4.58
CA GLU A 2 14.30 19.79 4.54
C GLU A 2 13.50 21.03 4.91
N GLU A 3 12.32 21.20 4.33
CA GLU A 3 11.40 22.32 4.62
C GLU A 3 11.00 22.41 6.10
N VAL A 4 10.76 21.29 6.76
CA VAL A 4 10.40 21.24 8.18
C VAL A 4 11.59 21.65 9.05
N ARG A 5 12.80 21.20 8.72
CA ARG A 5 14.01 21.60 9.43
C ARG A 5 14.28 23.09 9.28
N GLU A 6 14.06 23.63 8.07
CA GLU A 6 14.23 25.05 7.81
C GLU A 6 13.18 25.88 8.56
N PHE A 7 11.93 25.42 8.60
CA PHE A 7 10.89 26.05 9.39
C PHE A 7 11.25 26.11 10.89
N ILE A 8 11.73 24.99 11.45
CA ILE A 8 12.14 24.95 12.87
C ILE A 8 13.32 25.89 13.14
N LYS A 9 14.30 25.95 12.24
CA LYS A 9 15.42 26.88 12.37
C LYS A 9 14.94 28.33 12.38
N ARG A 10 14.04 28.71 11.48
CA ARG A 10 13.44 30.06 11.44
C ARG A 10 12.67 30.34 12.71
N PHE A 11 11.83 29.42 13.15
CA PHE A 11 11.07 29.57 14.40
C PHE A 11 11.98 29.81 15.61
N VAL A 12 13.09 29.06 15.71
CA VAL A 12 14.08 29.27 16.78
C VAL A 12 14.80 30.62 16.66
N ALA A 13 15.11 31.04 15.43
CA ALA A 13 15.71 32.35 15.18
C ALA A 13 14.78 33.49 15.59
N ASP A 14 13.50 33.42 15.23
CA ASP A 14 12.48 34.40 15.59
C ASP A 14 12.32 34.51 17.14
N LEU A 15 12.37 33.35 17.83
CA LEU A 15 12.35 33.33 19.28
C LEU A 15 13.58 34.03 19.90
N LYS A 16 14.77 33.86 19.32
CA LYS A 16 15.99 34.53 19.74
C LYS A 16 15.91 36.05 19.50
N GLU A 17 15.40 36.45 18.36
CA GLU A 17 15.23 37.86 18.00
C GLU A 17 14.18 38.58 18.87
N SER A 18 13.19 37.83 19.38
CA SER A 18 12.15 38.39 20.25
C SER A 18 12.66 38.92 21.57
N MET A 19 13.92 38.63 21.98
CA MET A 19 14.52 39.00 23.27
C MET A 19 13.66 38.58 24.48
N ALA A 20 12.76 37.64 24.29
CA ALA A 20 11.88 37.15 25.36
C ALA A 20 12.67 36.27 26.36
N PRO A 21 12.29 36.28 27.66
CA PRO A 21 12.86 35.37 28.62
C PRO A 21 12.73 33.90 28.17
N LEU A 22 13.72 33.08 28.53
CA LEU A 22 13.75 31.67 28.12
C LEU A 22 12.47 30.93 28.52
N ASP A 23 11.93 31.18 29.69
CA ASP A 23 10.68 30.56 30.18
C ASP A 23 9.49 30.89 29.28
N ALA A 24 9.40 32.10 28.74
CA ALA A 24 8.36 32.47 27.77
C ALA A 24 8.55 31.75 26.43
N CYS A 25 9.79 31.60 25.98
CA CYS A 25 10.11 30.83 24.79
C CYS A 25 9.75 29.34 24.97
N ILE A 26 10.07 28.74 26.11
CA ILE A 26 9.71 27.37 26.46
C ILE A 26 8.19 27.17 26.41
N LEU A 27 7.41 28.11 26.96
CA LEU A 27 5.95 28.04 26.90
C LEU A 27 5.39 28.01 25.46
N HIS A 28 5.98 28.79 24.56
CA HIS A 28 5.59 28.76 23.15
C HIS A 28 5.91 27.41 22.49
N ILE A 29 7.07 26.85 22.77
CA ILE A 29 7.50 25.55 22.28
C ILE A 29 6.60 24.43 22.81
N GLN A 30 6.24 24.49 24.11
CA GLN A 30 5.31 23.53 24.71
C GLN A 30 3.92 23.53 24.03
N LYS A 31 3.42 24.70 23.61
CA LYS A 31 2.19 24.81 22.85
C LYS A 31 2.30 24.10 21.46
N VAL A 32 3.42 24.27 20.76
CA VAL A 32 3.69 23.59 19.50
C VAL A 32 3.75 22.09 19.71
N VAL A 33 4.45 21.64 20.74
CA VAL A 33 4.55 20.21 21.09
C VAL A 33 3.18 19.61 21.40
N LEU A 34 2.35 20.32 22.19
CA LEU A 34 0.99 19.89 22.50
C LEU A 34 0.14 19.74 21.23
N SER A 35 0.24 20.70 20.31
CA SER A 35 -0.46 20.62 19.02
C SER A 35 0.00 19.42 18.20
N LEU A 36 1.29 19.13 18.15
CA LEU A 36 1.84 17.95 17.48
C LEU A 36 1.37 16.64 18.11
N MET A 37 1.33 16.57 19.44
CA MET A 37 0.83 15.40 20.18
C MET A 37 -0.65 15.14 19.87
N ASN A 38 -1.48 16.19 19.89
CA ASN A 38 -2.89 16.07 19.55
C ASN A 38 -3.08 15.57 18.10
N THR A 39 -2.34 16.14 17.15
CA THR A 39 -2.37 15.68 15.74
C THR A 39 -1.93 14.23 15.61
N ALA A 40 -0.88 13.81 16.31
CA ALA A 40 -0.44 12.42 16.30
C ALA A 40 -1.51 11.48 16.87
N GLN A 41 -2.18 11.87 17.95
CA GLN A 41 -3.28 11.10 18.54
C GLN A 41 -4.50 11.00 17.62
N GLU A 42 -4.91 12.10 16.97
CA GLU A 42 -5.98 12.11 15.99
C GLU A 42 -5.70 11.19 14.78
N LEU A 43 -4.43 11.05 14.43
CA LEU A 43 -3.97 10.16 13.37
C LEU A 43 -3.75 8.71 13.83
N GLY A 44 -4.02 8.38 15.10
CA GLY A 44 -3.83 7.03 15.66
C GLY A 44 -2.36 6.57 15.67
N LEU A 45 -1.42 7.50 15.85
CA LEU A 45 0.02 7.22 15.85
C LEU A 45 0.53 6.87 17.25
N ASP A 46 -0.03 5.83 17.86
CA ASP A 46 0.32 5.39 19.22
C ASP A 46 1.80 4.96 19.36
N ASN A 47 2.45 4.65 18.23
CA ASN A 47 3.87 4.24 18.17
C ASN A 47 4.85 5.41 17.95
N ALA A 48 4.36 6.64 17.78
CA ALA A 48 5.25 7.79 17.74
C ALA A 48 5.97 7.91 19.09
N ARG A 49 7.30 8.11 19.08
CA ARG A 49 8.09 8.27 20.30
C ARG A 49 7.37 9.29 21.21
N PRO A 50 7.04 8.95 22.46
CA PRO A 50 6.26 9.84 23.30
C PRO A 50 7.05 11.13 23.52
N ILE A 51 6.59 12.20 22.90
CA ILE A 51 7.09 13.54 23.17
C ILE A 51 6.44 13.98 24.48
N ARG A 52 7.27 14.31 25.49
CA ARG A 52 6.76 14.82 26.75
C ARG A 52 6.98 16.33 26.82
N LEU A 53 5.95 17.04 27.24
CA LEU A 53 6.05 18.50 27.44
C LEU A 53 7.23 18.89 28.34
N THR A 54 7.54 18.06 29.34
CA THR A 54 8.66 18.24 30.27
C THR A 54 10.03 17.98 29.67
N ASP A 55 10.12 17.45 28.45
CA ASP A 55 11.43 17.20 27.83
C ASP A 55 12.11 18.53 27.43
N ALA A 56 11.33 19.57 27.14
CA ALA A 56 11.85 20.89 26.84
C ALA A 56 12.62 21.51 28.03
N ASP A 57 12.21 21.19 29.27
CA ASP A 57 12.82 21.73 30.49
C ASP A 57 14.25 21.19 30.76
N ARG A 58 14.67 20.14 30.02
CA ARG A 58 16.01 19.55 30.13
C ARG A 58 17.08 20.36 29.41
N TYR A 59 16.67 21.21 28.48
CA TYR A 59 17.57 21.96 27.63
C TYR A 59 17.77 23.38 28.16
N LYS A 60 19.01 23.88 28.06
CA LYS A 60 19.41 25.17 28.60
C LYS A 60 19.50 26.28 27.56
N THR A 61 19.43 25.90 26.29
CA THR A 61 19.56 26.84 25.18
C THR A 61 18.44 26.62 24.16
N LEU A 62 18.04 27.66 23.43
CA LEU A 62 17.06 27.59 22.36
C LEU A 62 17.56 26.72 21.21
N ASP A 63 18.86 26.61 20.97
CA ASP A 63 19.43 25.73 19.96
C ASP A 63 19.24 24.26 20.30
N GLU A 64 19.48 23.86 21.53
CA GLU A 64 19.24 22.50 22.02
C GLU A 64 17.74 22.12 21.91
N ILE A 65 16.86 23.05 22.29
CA ILE A 65 15.41 22.88 22.22
C ILE A 65 14.99 22.75 20.74
N GLY A 66 15.56 23.57 19.86
CA GLY A 66 15.29 23.51 18.42
C GLY A 66 15.71 22.17 17.79
N ALA A 67 16.89 21.66 18.18
CA ALA A 67 17.36 20.34 17.73
C ALA A 67 16.43 19.22 18.20
N TRP A 68 16.06 19.22 19.49
CA TRP A 68 15.09 18.26 20.04
C TRP A 68 13.72 18.33 19.34
N LEU A 69 13.18 19.53 19.10
CA LEU A 69 11.92 19.71 18.38
C LEU A 69 12.03 19.15 16.95
N GLY A 70 13.16 19.36 16.29
CA GLY A 70 13.45 18.80 14.97
C GLY A 70 13.43 17.28 14.94
N GLU A 71 14.02 16.63 15.93
CA GLU A 71 13.97 15.17 16.08
C GLU A 71 12.55 14.66 16.36
N ALA A 72 11.82 15.37 17.23
CA ALA A 72 10.44 15.04 17.58
C ALA A 72 9.51 15.08 16.35
N VAL A 73 9.57 16.17 15.58
CA VAL A 73 8.79 16.31 14.35
C VAL A 73 9.19 15.26 13.31
N SER A 74 10.50 15.00 13.17
CA SER A 74 10.99 13.95 12.26
C SER A 74 10.44 12.57 12.64
N SER A 75 10.39 12.25 13.92
CA SER A 75 9.83 10.99 14.43
C SER A 75 8.32 10.85 14.09
N ILE A 76 7.55 11.91 14.30
CA ILE A 76 6.11 11.93 13.95
C ILE A 76 5.92 11.74 12.45
N MET A 77 6.67 12.45 11.62
CA MET A 77 6.59 12.34 10.18
C MET A 77 6.92 10.93 9.68
N SER A 78 7.92 10.28 10.28
CA SER A 78 8.24 8.87 9.99
C SER A 78 7.10 7.94 10.37
N ALA A 79 6.50 8.12 11.55
CA ALA A 79 5.36 7.33 12.00
C ALA A 79 4.12 7.50 11.09
N ILE A 80 3.87 8.72 10.61
CA ILE A 80 2.81 8.99 9.62
C ILE A 80 3.08 8.21 8.31
N ALA A 81 4.31 8.26 7.80
CA ALA A 81 4.69 7.57 6.57
C ALA A 81 4.55 6.05 6.73
N GLU A 82 4.98 5.49 7.84
CA GLU A 82 4.85 4.07 8.17
C GLU A 82 3.38 3.65 8.26
N ASN A 83 2.55 4.39 8.97
CA ASN A 83 1.12 4.11 9.11
C ASN A 83 0.41 4.13 7.75
N ARG A 84 0.72 5.12 6.89
CA ARG A 84 0.19 5.17 5.52
C ARG A 84 0.62 3.95 4.70
N ASN A 85 1.87 3.52 4.82
CA ASN A 85 2.37 2.33 4.13
C ASN A 85 1.66 1.07 4.62
N HIS A 86 1.48 0.90 5.93
CA HIS A 86 0.75 -0.22 6.50
C HIS A 86 -0.70 -0.28 6.02
N HIS A 87 -1.40 0.86 6.01
CA HIS A 87 -2.76 0.96 5.51
C HIS A 87 -2.85 0.62 4.01
N THR A 88 -1.93 1.15 3.20
CA THR A 88 -1.86 0.87 1.76
C THR A 88 -1.61 -0.62 1.49
N LEU A 89 -0.67 -1.24 2.21
CA LEU A 89 -0.40 -2.68 2.12
C LEU A 89 -1.63 -3.53 2.48
N ALA A 90 -2.35 -3.15 3.52
CA ALA A 90 -3.58 -3.84 3.92
C ALA A 90 -4.65 -3.75 2.82
N GLN A 91 -4.79 -2.60 2.16
CA GLN A 91 -5.72 -2.43 1.05
C GLN A 91 -5.30 -3.23 -0.19
N VAL A 92 -4.01 -3.28 -0.53
CA VAL A 92 -3.51 -4.12 -1.62
C VAL A 92 -3.75 -5.61 -1.33
N ARG A 93 -3.53 -6.06 -0.10
CA ARG A 93 -3.85 -7.46 0.30
C ARG A 93 -5.33 -7.78 0.14
N LYS A 94 -6.23 -6.88 0.54
CA LYS A 94 -7.67 -7.03 0.33
C LYS A 94 -8.03 -7.13 -1.16
N ALA A 95 -7.36 -6.34 -2.01
CA ALA A 95 -7.56 -6.41 -3.45
C ALA A 95 -7.11 -7.75 -4.02
N VAL A 96 -5.95 -8.25 -3.62
CA VAL A 96 -5.42 -9.57 -4.00
C VAL A 96 -6.40 -10.66 -3.61
N GLU A 97 -6.84 -10.70 -2.35
CA GLU A 97 -7.80 -11.67 -1.85
C GLU A 97 -9.13 -11.61 -2.61
N TYR A 98 -9.62 -10.41 -2.90
CA TYR A 98 -10.83 -10.23 -3.70
C TYR A 98 -10.66 -10.79 -5.12
N ILE A 99 -9.54 -10.49 -5.79
CA ILE A 99 -9.26 -11.02 -7.12
C ILE A 99 -9.19 -12.56 -7.09
N GLU A 100 -8.48 -13.13 -6.12
CA GLU A 100 -8.29 -14.58 -6.02
C GLU A 100 -9.58 -15.34 -5.68
N THR A 101 -10.54 -14.70 -5.03
CA THR A 101 -11.84 -15.30 -4.70
C THR A 101 -12.89 -15.09 -5.78
N HIS A 102 -12.79 -13.99 -6.55
CA HIS A 102 -13.82 -13.60 -7.54
C HIS A 102 -13.33 -13.65 -9.00
N TYR A 103 -12.13 -14.20 -9.25
CA TYR A 103 -11.52 -14.24 -10.61
C TYR A 103 -12.45 -14.80 -11.70
N ALA A 104 -13.40 -15.66 -11.34
CA ALA A 104 -14.34 -16.28 -12.25
C ALA A 104 -15.44 -15.33 -12.76
N GLU A 105 -15.59 -14.16 -12.16
CA GLU A 105 -16.54 -13.15 -12.60
C GLU A 105 -16.09 -12.53 -13.93
N GLU A 106 -16.83 -12.79 -15.02
CA GLU A 106 -16.48 -12.34 -16.37
C GLU A 106 -16.30 -10.82 -16.44
N LYS A 107 -17.16 -10.06 -15.74
CA LYS A 107 -17.21 -8.60 -15.79
C LYS A 107 -16.38 -7.91 -14.70
N MET A 108 -15.51 -8.65 -13.98
CA MET A 108 -14.65 -8.04 -12.98
C MET A 108 -13.85 -6.90 -13.59
N SER A 109 -14.00 -5.71 -13.03
CA SER A 109 -13.33 -4.49 -13.49
C SER A 109 -12.42 -3.88 -12.43
N LEU A 110 -11.47 -3.06 -12.89
CA LEU A 110 -10.63 -2.23 -12.01
C LEU A 110 -11.48 -1.35 -11.08
N GLN A 111 -12.61 -0.84 -11.57
CA GLN A 111 -13.50 0.03 -10.78
C GLN A 111 -14.15 -0.72 -9.61
N ASP A 112 -14.50 -1.99 -9.79
CA ASP A 112 -15.08 -2.81 -8.72
C ASP A 112 -14.07 -3.04 -7.60
N ILE A 113 -12.82 -3.34 -7.95
CA ILE A 113 -11.73 -3.49 -6.98
C ILE A 113 -11.47 -2.17 -6.25
N CYS A 114 -11.39 -1.06 -6.97
CA CYS A 114 -11.17 0.25 -6.37
C CYS A 114 -12.27 0.63 -5.38
N ARG A 115 -13.52 0.32 -5.73
CA ARG A 115 -14.67 0.52 -4.84
C ARG A 115 -14.59 -0.37 -3.59
N HIS A 116 -14.22 -1.62 -3.77
CA HIS A 116 -14.04 -2.57 -2.65
C HIS A 116 -12.93 -2.12 -1.68
N CYS A 117 -11.83 -1.58 -2.22
CA CYS A 117 -10.67 -1.13 -1.43
C CYS A 117 -10.77 0.34 -0.99
N LEU A 118 -11.84 1.06 -1.37
CA LEU A 118 -12.01 2.50 -1.09
C LEU A 118 -10.84 3.35 -1.60
N MET A 119 -10.35 3.05 -2.81
CA MET A 119 -9.23 3.74 -3.44
C MET A 119 -9.64 4.38 -4.77
N SER A 120 -8.98 5.48 -5.15
CA SER A 120 -9.09 5.99 -6.52
C SER A 120 -8.36 5.06 -7.50
N THR A 121 -8.82 4.98 -8.76
CA THR A 121 -8.23 4.11 -9.79
C THR A 121 -6.76 4.42 -10.06
N SER A 122 -6.39 5.71 -10.08
CA SER A 122 -5.01 6.14 -10.30
C SER A 122 -4.08 5.71 -9.16
N TYR A 123 -4.50 5.93 -7.92
CA TYR A 123 -3.72 5.55 -6.75
C TYR A 123 -3.62 4.03 -6.61
N PHE A 124 -4.74 3.32 -6.79
CA PHE A 124 -4.75 1.85 -6.78
C PHE A 124 -3.78 1.28 -7.82
N SER A 125 -3.87 1.73 -9.08
CA SER A 125 -3.02 1.21 -10.16
C SER A 125 -1.52 1.38 -9.85
N LEU A 126 -1.15 2.53 -9.26
CA LEU A 126 0.23 2.80 -8.86
C LEU A 126 0.69 1.84 -7.75
N VAL A 127 -0.05 1.78 -6.63
CA VAL A 127 0.36 1.01 -5.45
C VAL A 127 0.23 -0.49 -5.68
N PHE A 128 -0.78 -0.95 -6.43
CA PHE A 128 -0.95 -2.35 -6.77
C PHE A 128 0.23 -2.85 -7.59
N LYS A 129 0.62 -2.12 -8.66
CA LYS A 129 1.79 -2.48 -9.46
C LYS A 129 3.09 -2.41 -8.67
N GLN A 130 3.24 -1.43 -7.78
CA GLN A 130 4.41 -1.29 -6.93
C GLN A 130 4.58 -2.49 -5.98
N HIS A 131 3.48 -3.04 -5.46
CA HIS A 131 3.53 -4.13 -4.49
C HIS A 131 3.45 -5.52 -5.08
N THR A 132 2.76 -5.71 -6.22
CA THR A 132 2.61 -7.02 -6.88
C THR A 132 3.57 -7.21 -8.05
N GLY A 133 4.15 -6.13 -8.58
CA GLY A 133 4.95 -6.13 -9.81
C GLY A 133 4.11 -6.12 -11.09
N GLU A 134 2.80 -6.30 -11.01
CA GLU A 134 1.87 -6.48 -12.13
C GLU A 134 0.76 -5.42 -12.10
N THR A 135 0.23 -5.07 -13.26
CA THR A 135 -1.03 -4.32 -13.34
C THR A 135 -2.20 -5.23 -12.93
N PHE A 136 -3.35 -4.64 -12.56
CA PHE A 136 -4.56 -5.41 -12.24
C PHE A 136 -4.93 -6.41 -13.34
N VAL A 137 -4.87 -6.00 -14.61
CA VAL A 137 -5.25 -6.85 -15.75
C VAL A 137 -4.26 -8.02 -15.91
N GLU A 138 -2.97 -7.78 -15.77
CA GLU A 138 -1.93 -8.80 -15.81
C GLU A 138 -2.11 -9.80 -14.67
N TYR A 139 -2.33 -9.31 -13.46
CA TYR A 139 -2.54 -10.13 -12.27
C TYR A 139 -3.79 -11.02 -12.40
N LEU A 140 -4.94 -10.43 -12.75
CA LEU A 140 -6.19 -11.19 -12.97
C LEU A 140 -6.03 -12.25 -14.07
N THR A 141 -5.35 -11.87 -15.16
CA THR A 141 -5.10 -12.82 -16.26
C THR A 141 -4.25 -13.98 -15.78
N ARG A 142 -3.18 -13.72 -15.04
CA ARG A 142 -2.32 -14.76 -14.47
C ARG A 142 -3.10 -15.71 -13.56
N VAL A 143 -3.88 -15.17 -12.63
CA VAL A 143 -4.71 -15.96 -11.71
C VAL A 143 -5.67 -16.87 -12.51
N ARG A 144 -6.36 -16.33 -13.51
CA ARG A 144 -7.26 -17.08 -14.38
C ARG A 144 -6.53 -18.20 -15.17
N MET A 145 -5.34 -17.92 -15.69
CA MET A 145 -4.53 -18.90 -16.40
C MET A 145 -4.03 -20.00 -15.48
N ASP A 146 -3.62 -19.69 -14.26
CA ASP A 146 -3.17 -20.67 -13.28
C ASP A 146 -4.34 -21.59 -12.87
N LYS A 147 -5.54 -21.03 -12.65
CA LYS A 147 -6.74 -21.81 -12.39
C LYS A 147 -7.17 -22.68 -13.59
N ALA A 148 -6.99 -22.17 -14.80
CA ALA A 148 -7.24 -22.96 -16.01
C ALA A 148 -6.27 -24.15 -16.13
N LYS A 149 -4.99 -23.98 -15.81
CA LYS A 149 -4.00 -25.07 -15.77
C LYS A 149 -4.40 -26.14 -14.75
N GLU A 150 -4.79 -25.75 -13.53
CA GLU A 150 -5.27 -26.67 -12.50
C GLU A 150 -6.46 -27.51 -13.02
N MET A 151 -7.45 -26.86 -13.65
CA MET A 151 -8.62 -27.55 -14.19
C MET A 151 -8.27 -28.47 -15.36
N LEU A 152 -7.34 -28.05 -16.24
CA LEU A 152 -6.88 -28.87 -17.37
C LEU A 152 -6.16 -30.14 -16.92
N GLN A 153 -5.44 -30.09 -15.81
CA GLN A 153 -4.71 -31.23 -15.23
C GLN A 153 -5.62 -32.19 -14.47
N HIS A 154 -6.56 -31.66 -13.69
CA HIS A 154 -7.29 -32.45 -12.71
C HIS A 154 -8.74 -32.73 -13.07
N THR A 155 -9.25 -32.25 -14.22
CA THR A 155 -10.65 -32.48 -14.66
C THR A 155 -10.75 -32.87 -16.10
N MET A 156 -11.87 -33.52 -16.44
CA MET A 156 -12.23 -33.86 -17.82
C MET A 156 -13.17 -32.81 -18.45
N LEU A 157 -13.28 -31.62 -17.85
CA LEU A 157 -14.11 -30.53 -18.38
C LEU A 157 -13.70 -30.17 -19.81
N LYS A 158 -14.65 -29.81 -20.63
CA LYS A 158 -14.40 -29.31 -21.99
C LYS A 158 -13.78 -27.92 -21.92
N PHE A 159 -13.00 -27.53 -22.92
CA PHE A 159 -12.26 -26.27 -22.93
C PHE A 159 -13.17 -25.04 -22.80
N TYR A 160 -14.37 -25.07 -23.39
CA TYR A 160 -15.33 -23.97 -23.24
C TYR A 160 -15.92 -23.87 -21.81
N GLU A 161 -16.06 -25.01 -21.12
CA GLU A 161 -16.51 -25.05 -19.73
C GLU A 161 -15.44 -24.45 -18.82
N ILE A 162 -14.14 -24.77 -19.05
CA ILE A 162 -13.02 -24.20 -18.34
C ILE A 162 -12.95 -22.69 -18.58
N ALA A 163 -13.08 -22.25 -19.85
CA ALA A 163 -13.11 -20.83 -20.19
C ALA A 163 -14.16 -20.09 -19.36
N GLY A 164 -15.40 -20.56 -19.33
CA GLY A 164 -16.47 -19.98 -18.51
C GLY A 164 -16.17 -19.98 -17.01
N LYS A 165 -15.62 -21.10 -16.49
CA LYS A 165 -15.28 -21.22 -15.05
C LYS A 165 -14.13 -20.31 -14.60
N VAL A 166 -13.27 -19.88 -15.51
CA VAL A 166 -12.18 -18.95 -15.21
C VAL A 166 -12.48 -17.51 -15.65
N GLY A 167 -13.75 -17.21 -15.97
CA GLY A 167 -14.22 -15.85 -16.25
C GLY A 167 -14.00 -15.36 -17.69
N TYR A 168 -13.95 -16.27 -18.68
CA TYR A 168 -13.93 -15.91 -20.10
C TYR A 168 -15.20 -16.40 -20.80
N GLY A 169 -16.07 -15.47 -21.24
CA GLY A 169 -17.29 -15.78 -21.98
C GLY A 169 -17.01 -16.28 -23.38
N ASP A 170 -15.91 -15.90 -24.03
CA ASP A 170 -15.49 -16.38 -25.35
C ASP A 170 -14.36 -17.42 -25.23
N PRO A 171 -14.64 -18.70 -25.54
CA PRO A 171 -13.63 -19.77 -25.52
C PRO A 171 -12.51 -19.62 -26.56
N ASN A 172 -12.76 -18.94 -27.67
CA ASN A 172 -11.72 -18.68 -28.66
C ASN A 172 -10.72 -17.67 -28.15
N TYR A 173 -11.20 -16.58 -27.58
CA TYR A 173 -10.37 -15.58 -26.94
C TYR A 173 -9.55 -16.20 -25.78
N PHE A 174 -10.18 -17.02 -24.94
CA PHE A 174 -9.49 -17.78 -23.90
C PHE A 174 -8.35 -18.62 -24.45
N SER A 175 -8.57 -19.37 -25.52
CA SER A 175 -7.57 -20.27 -26.14
C SER A 175 -6.36 -19.49 -26.66
N ILE A 176 -6.60 -18.34 -27.29
CA ILE A 176 -5.53 -17.43 -27.77
C ILE A 176 -4.73 -16.89 -26.60
N LEU A 177 -5.43 -16.42 -25.56
CA LEU A 177 -4.79 -15.84 -24.37
C LEU A 177 -4.00 -16.89 -23.58
N PHE A 178 -4.56 -18.10 -23.42
CA PHE A 178 -3.87 -19.22 -22.78
C PHE A 178 -2.58 -19.57 -23.52
N LYS A 179 -2.63 -19.71 -24.87
CA LYS A 179 -1.43 -19.96 -25.66
C LYS A 179 -0.39 -18.86 -25.52
N LYS A 180 -0.81 -17.59 -25.45
CA LYS A 180 0.09 -16.46 -25.26
C LYS A 180 0.80 -16.49 -23.90
N HIS A 181 0.10 -16.88 -22.84
CA HIS A 181 0.64 -16.90 -21.47
C HIS A 181 1.39 -18.18 -21.10
N VAL A 182 0.97 -19.33 -21.66
CA VAL A 182 1.49 -20.66 -21.30
C VAL A 182 2.43 -21.22 -22.36
N GLY A 183 2.43 -20.65 -23.57
CA GLY A 183 3.27 -21.08 -24.70
C GLY A 183 2.67 -22.23 -25.53
N MET A 184 1.55 -22.82 -25.09
CA MET A 184 0.85 -23.90 -25.76
C MET A 184 -0.66 -23.76 -25.61
N THR A 185 -1.41 -24.41 -26.52
CA THR A 185 -2.89 -24.42 -26.48
C THR A 185 -3.40 -25.21 -25.27
N PRO A 186 -4.65 -24.97 -24.81
CA PRO A 186 -5.25 -25.76 -23.73
C PRO A 186 -5.25 -27.26 -23.99
N ARG A 187 -5.42 -27.68 -25.28
CA ARG A 187 -5.38 -29.07 -25.70
C ARG A 187 -3.98 -29.66 -25.54
N GLU A 188 -2.97 -29.01 -26.10
CA GLU A 188 -1.55 -29.43 -26.00
C GLU A 188 -1.12 -29.54 -24.54
N TYR A 189 -1.57 -28.59 -23.70
CA TYR A 189 -1.29 -28.61 -22.28
C TYR A 189 -1.88 -29.83 -21.59
N ARG A 190 -3.16 -30.12 -21.81
CA ARG A 190 -3.83 -31.32 -21.26
C ARG A 190 -3.17 -32.63 -21.74
N ASP A 191 -2.88 -32.74 -23.04
CA ASP A 191 -2.28 -33.94 -23.62
C ASP A 191 -0.87 -34.22 -23.06
N LYS A 192 -0.11 -33.16 -22.77
CA LYS A 192 1.21 -33.25 -22.11
C LYS A 192 1.09 -33.87 -20.72
N PHE A 193 0.26 -33.32 -19.86
CA PHE A 193 0.09 -33.82 -18.51
C PHE A 193 -0.61 -35.17 -18.39
N ALA A 194 -1.50 -35.50 -19.32
CA ALA A 194 -2.10 -36.84 -19.41
C ALA A 194 -1.07 -37.94 -19.72
N LYS A 195 0.02 -37.60 -20.42
CA LYS A 195 1.13 -38.53 -20.70
C LYS A 195 2.06 -38.67 -19.48
N GLU A 196 2.36 -37.57 -18.80
CA GLU A 196 3.21 -37.57 -17.60
C GLU A 196 2.58 -38.36 -16.42
N SER A 197 1.24 -38.38 -16.32
CA SER A 197 0.53 -39.10 -15.26
C SER A 197 0.43 -40.64 -15.54
N ARG A 198 0.85 -41.12 -16.73
CA ARG A 198 0.81 -42.56 -17.13
C ARG A 198 2.20 -43.16 -17.20
N ALA A 199 3.25 -42.38 -17.01
CA ALA A 199 4.66 -42.78 -16.97
C ALA A 199 5.16 -42.97 -15.53
#